data_791bb2749b40d1871510af02b1148a19
#
_entry.id   791bb2749b40d1871510af02b1148a19
#
_cell.length_a   1.000
_cell.length_b   1.000
_cell.length_c   1.000
_cell.angle_alpha   90.00
_cell.angle_beta   90.00
_cell.angle_gamma   90.00
#
_symmetry.space_group_name_H-M   'P 1'
#
loop_
_entity.id
_entity.type
_entity.pdbx_description
1 polymer ?
#
loop_
_entity_poly.entity_id
_entity_poly.type
_entity_poly.pdbx_seq_one_letter_code
_entity_poly.pdbx_strand_id
1 'polypeptide(L)'
;REEMLDIFLEFVENKNHSILLSSHITSDFEQIADYITFIHRGKIILSETKDHLIYNYGVLRCTEKDFSLLDAEDIVAYRRKDYQIDVLVSDMKNSAKKYPKVVADHTTIDEIMLLFVKGEMV
;
A
#
# COMPACT_ATOMS: atom_id res chain seq x y z
N ARG A 1 -8.38 22.97 -0.67
CA ARG A 1 -7.70 21.70 -0.91
C ARG A 1 -8.24 20.95 -2.13
N GLU A 2 -9.56 20.83 -2.25
CA GLU A 2 -10.18 20.24 -3.42
C GLU A 2 -9.92 21.07 -4.68
N GLU A 3 -9.92 22.41 -4.56
CA GLU A 3 -9.59 23.30 -5.67
C GLU A 3 -8.18 23.04 -6.20
N MET A 4 -7.23 22.79 -5.30
CA MET A 4 -5.86 22.47 -5.68
C MET A 4 -5.77 21.13 -6.40
N LEU A 5 -6.54 20.15 -5.97
CA LEU A 5 -6.60 18.85 -6.65
C LEU A 5 -7.17 18.98 -8.07
N ASP A 6 -8.19 19.81 -8.26
CA ASP A 6 -8.77 20.07 -9.57
C ASP A 6 -7.75 20.73 -10.52
N ILE A 7 -6.97 21.68 -10.01
CA ILE A 7 -5.91 22.31 -10.79
C ILE A 7 -4.85 21.29 -11.19
N PHE A 8 -4.46 20.42 -10.27
CA PHE A 8 -3.48 19.38 -10.58
C PHE A 8 -4.01 18.39 -11.62
N LEU A 9 -5.28 18.02 -11.55
CA LEU A 9 -5.90 17.13 -12.54
C LEU A 9 -5.88 17.76 -13.93
N GLU A 10 -6.25 19.02 -14.05
CA GLU A 10 -6.17 19.74 -15.32
C GLU A 10 -4.74 19.77 -15.86
N PHE A 11 -3.77 20.02 -14.99
CA PHE A 11 -2.37 20.08 -15.38
C PHE A 11 -1.87 18.77 -15.94
N VAL A 12 -2.22 17.63 -15.31
CA VAL A 12 -1.73 16.31 -15.75
C VAL A 12 -2.50 15.71 -16.92
N GLU A 13 -3.66 16.26 -17.29
CA GLU A 13 -4.39 15.85 -18.50
C GLU A 13 -3.54 16.05 -19.76
N ASN A 14 -2.64 17.02 -19.74
CA ASN A 14 -1.66 17.17 -20.81
C ASN A 14 -0.59 16.10 -20.67
N LYS A 15 -0.43 15.25 -21.69
CA LYS A 15 0.51 14.11 -21.69
C LYS A 15 1.96 14.50 -21.44
N ASN A 16 2.32 15.76 -21.67
CA ASN A 16 3.68 16.24 -21.46
C ASN A 16 3.90 16.79 -20.04
N HIS A 17 2.85 16.79 -19.21
CA HIS A 17 2.93 17.30 -17.85
C HIS A 17 2.87 16.17 -16.85
N SER A 18 3.63 16.30 -15.78
CA SER A 18 3.56 15.43 -14.62
C SER A 18 3.74 16.27 -13.36
N ILE A 19 3.23 15.75 -12.24
CA ILE A 19 3.33 16.43 -10.95
C ILE A 19 3.96 15.45 -9.95
N LEU A 20 5.02 15.92 -9.26
CA LEU A 20 5.61 15.23 -8.14
C LEU A 20 5.10 15.88 -6.86
N LEU A 21 4.40 15.12 -6.03
CA LEU A 21 3.86 15.61 -4.76
C LEU A 21 4.50 14.84 -3.61
N SER A 22 4.76 15.55 -2.52
CA SER A 22 5.24 14.95 -1.27
C SER A 22 4.26 15.34 -0.16
N SER A 23 3.66 14.34 0.49
CA SER A 23 2.66 14.56 1.51
C SER A 23 2.49 13.34 2.40
N HIS A 24 1.99 13.57 3.61
CA HIS A 24 1.55 12.50 4.51
C HIS A 24 0.06 12.20 4.35
N ILE A 25 -0.64 12.91 3.48
CA ILE A 25 -2.08 12.76 3.25
C ILE A 25 -2.29 12.08 1.91
N THR A 26 -2.26 10.75 1.94
CA THR A 26 -2.28 9.92 0.75
C THR A 26 -3.66 9.82 0.11
N SER A 27 -4.74 10.08 0.85
CA SER A 27 -6.09 10.07 0.30
C SER A 27 -6.28 11.09 -0.84
N ASP A 28 -5.52 12.19 -0.80
CA ASP A 28 -5.53 13.17 -1.88
C ASP A 28 -4.94 12.59 -3.17
N PHE A 29 -3.92 11.76 -3.03
CA PHE A 29 -3.24 11.13 -4.18
C PHE A 29 -4.10 10.07 -4.84
N GLU A 30 -4.95 9.38 -4.09
CA GLU A 30 -5.87 8.38 -4.65
C GLU A 30 -6.81 8.98 -5.70
N GLN A 31 -7.08 10.28 -5.60
CA GLN A 31 -7.98 10.96 -6.52
C GLN A 31 -7.31 11.39 -7.83
N ILE A 32 -6.02 11.70 -7.79
CA ILE A 32 -5.34 12.35 -8.93
C ILE A 32 -4.17 11.58 -9.51
N ALA A 33 -3.58 10.67 -8.76
CA ALA A 33 -2.35 10.00 -9.18
C ALA A 33 -2.65 8.73 -9.99
N ASP A 34 -1.94 8.56 -11.10
CA ASP A 34 -1.92 7.31 -11.86
C ASP A 34 -0.80 6.39 -11.36
N TYR A 35 0.32 6.98 -11.00
CA TYR A 35 1.48 6.30 -10.43
C TYR A 35 1.74 6.83 -9.03
N ILE A 36 2.13 5.93 -8.13
CA ILE A 36 2.50 6.28 -6.77
C ILE A 36 3.90 5.74 -6.48
N THR A 37 4.76 6.64 -6.05
CA THR A 37 6.12 6.30 -5.63
C THR A 37 6.29 6.71 -4.17
N PHE A 38 6.58 5.74 -3.31
CA PHE A 38 6.87 6.01 -1.91
C PHE A 38 8.37 6.20 -1.72
N ILE A 39 8.74 7.34 -1.12
CA ILE A 39 10.12 7.65 -0.78
C ILE A 39 10.21 7.80 0.73
N HIS A 40 11.13 7.08 1.35
CA HIS A 40 11.34 7.15 2.78
C HIS A 40 12.84 7.10 3.07
N ARG A 41 13.32 8.06 3.85
CA ARG A 41 14.74 8.21 4.22
C ARG A 41 15.66 8.21 3.00
N GLY A 42 15.26 8.94 1.94
CA GLY A 42 16.04 9.07 0.74
C GLY A 42 16.04 7.87 -0.20
N LYS A 43 15.22 6.86 0.08
CA LYS A 43 15.13 5.66 -0.76
C LYS A 43 13.73 5.49 -1.33
N ILE A 44 13.67 5.03 -2.57
CA ILE A 44 12.41 4.61 -3.18
C ILE A 44 12.07 3.23 -2.63
N ILE A 45 10.95 3.16 -1.91
CA ILE A 45 10.46 1.92 -1.31
C ILE A 45 9.57 1.16 -2.29
N LEU A 46 8.73 1.89 -3.02
CA LEU A 46 7.73 1.34 -3.90
C LEU A 46 7.45 2.32 -5.03
N SER A 47 7.28 1.82 -6.24
CA SER A 47 6.82 2.61 -7.38
C SER A 47 5.90 1.74 -8.21
N GLU A 48 4.60 2.03 -8.20
CA GLU A 48 3.58 1.23 -8.83
C GLU A 48 2.43 2.09 -9.34
N THR A 49 1.65 1.53 -10.28
CA THR A 49 0.39 2.17 -10.63
C THR A 49 -0.56 2.13 -9.45
N LYS A 50 -1.39 3.15 -9.33
CA LYS A 50 -2.41 3.21 -8.29
C LYS A 50 -3.33 1.98 -8.34
N ASP A 51 -3.77 1.60 -9.54
CA ASP A 51 -4.66 0.46 -9.72
C ASP A 51 -4.03 -0.84 -9.25
N HIS A 52 -2.75 -1.06 -9.55
CA HIS A 52 -2.03 -2.24 -9.07
C HIS A 52 -2.01 -2.30 -7.54
N LEU A 53 -1.75 -1.18 -6.89
CA LEU A 53 -1.73 -1.12 -5.43
C LEU A 53 -3.11 -1.42 -4.84
N ILE A 54 -4.16 -0.84 -5.39
CA ILE A 54 -5.52 -0.99 -4.85
C ILE A 54 -6.08 -2.39 -5.09
N TYR A 55 -5.86 -2.95 -6.28
CA TYR A 55 -6.49 -4.23 -6.66
C TYR A 55 -5.66 -5.46 -6.28
N ASN A 56 -4.34 -5.36 -6.26
CA ASN A 56 -3.48 -6.52 -6.02
C ASN A 56 -2.96 -6.61 -4.60
N TYR A 57 -2.69 -5.47 -3.96
CA TYR A 57 -2.22 -5.47 -2.58
C TYR A 57 -3.38 -5.69 -1.62
N GLY A 58 -3.08 -6.32 -0.51
CA GLY A 58 -4.03 -6.53 0.57
C GLY A 58 -3.31 -6.71 1.89
N VAL A 59 -4.08 -6.83 2.95
CA VAL A 59 -3.54 -7.03 4.30
C VAL A 59 -4.15 -8.29 4.90
N LEU A 60 -3.27 -9.17 5.35
CA LEU A 60 -3.68 -10.35 6.13
C LEU A 60 -3.74 -9.96 7.61
N ARG A 61 -4.85 -10.26 8.26
CA ARG A 61 -5.03 -10.02 9.70
C ARG A 61 -4.71 -11.31 10.43
N CYS A 62 -3.54 -11.39 11.01
CA CYS A 62 -2.98 -12.63 11.55
C CYS A 62 -2.95 -12.64 13.06
N THR A 63 -3.12 -13.84 13.65
CA THR A 63 -2.65 -14.12 15.00
C THR A 63 -1.16 -14.46 14.94
N GLU A 64 -0.50 -14.60 16.08
CA GLU A 64 0.90 -15.06 16.11
C GLU A 64 1.05 -16.43 15.43
N LYS A 65 0.10 -17.32 15.65
CA LYS A 65 0.08 -18.65 15.03
C LYS A 65 -0.05 -18.56 13.52
N ASP A 66 -0.97 -17.73 13.03
CA ASP A 66 -1.18 -17.52 11.59
C ASP A 66 0.09 -16.96 10.96
N PHE A 67 0.70 -15.97 11.60
CA PHE A 67 1.91 -15.33 11.10
C PHE A 67 3.07 -16.33 10.97
N SER A 68 3.19 -17.26 11.93
CA SER A 68 4.25 -18.27 11.90
C SER A 68 4.13 -19.25 10.73
N LEU A 69 2.94 -19.36 10.14
CA LEU A 69 2.68 -20.26 9.01
C LEU A 69 2.90 -19.58 7.65
N LEU A 70 3.10 -18.26 7.61
CA LEU A 70 3.30 -17.52 6.37
C LEU A 70 4.72 -17.75 5.83
N ASP A 71 4.82 -17.88 4.51
CA ASP A 71 6.11 -17.90 3.84
C ASP A 71 6.67 -16.47 3.76
N ALA A 72 7.95 -16.31 4.06
CA ALA A 72 8.60 -15.00 4.05
C ALA A 72 8.49 -14.28 2.70
N GLU A 73 8.51 -15.03 1.61
CA GLU A 73 8.40 -14.48 0.25
C GLU A 73 7.06 -13.82 -0.05
N ASP A 74 6.01 -14.17 0.71
CA ASP A 74 4.68 -13.59 0.54
C ASP A 74 4.52 -12.29 1.33
N ILE A 75 5.41 -12.01 2.28
CA ILE A 75 5.32 -10.88 3.19
C ILE A 75 6.10 -9.69 2.63
N VAL A 76 5.41 -8.59 2.34
CA VAL A 76 6.06 -7.35 1.92
C VAL A 76 6.51 -6.56 3.16
N ALA A 77 5.62 -6.39 4.12
CA ALA A 77 5.89 -5.73 5.38
C ALA A 77 4.85 -6.19 6.41
N TYR A 78 5.15 -6.06 7.69
CA TYR A 78 4.18 -6.41 8.72
C TYR A 78 4.32 -5.49 9.92
N ARG A 79 3.25 -5.39 10.70
CA ARG A 79 3.22 -4.59 11.91
C ARG A 79 2.47 -5.31 13.00
N ARG A 80 3.11 -5.47 14.15
CA ARG A 80 2.48 -6.05 15.34
C ARG A 80 1.68 -4.99 16.08
N LYS A 81 0.45 -5.32 16.39
CA LYS A 81 -0.44 -4.51 17.23
C LYS A 81 -1.04 -5.44 18.27
N ASP A 82 -0.93 -5.08 19.54
CA ASP A 82 -1.54 -5.84 20.64
C ASP A 82 -1.66 -7.37 20.39
N TYR A 83 -2.79 -7.83 19.88
CA TYR A 83 -3.07 -9.25 19.64
C TYR A 83 -3.16 -9.62 18.15
N GLN A 84 -2.83 -8.70 17.27
CA GLN A 84 -2.97 -8.89 15.83
C GLN A 84 -1.72 -8.44 15.10
N ILE A 85 -1.40 -9.16 14.04
CA ILE A 85 -0.31 -8.79 13.14
C ILE A 85 -0.93 -8.47 11.78
N ASP A 86 -0.75 -7.23 11.33
CA ASP A 86 -1.18 -6.81 10.00
C ASP A 86 -0.03 -7.07 9.02
N VAL A 87 -0.28 -7.88 8.01
CA VAL A 87 0.74 -8.32 7.04
C VAL A 87 0.37 -7.82 5.65
N LEU A 88 1.21 -6.96 5.09
CA LEU A 88 1.03 -6.47 3.73
C LEU A 88 1.50 -7.53 2.74
N VAL A 89 0.65 -7.87 1.79
CA VAL A 89 0.96 -8.80 0.70
C VAL A 89 0.72 -8.12 -0.64
N SER A 90 1.55 -8.43 -1.64
CA SER A 90 1.45 -7.83 -2.98
C SER A 90 0.51 -8.57 -3.92
N ASP A 91 0.10 -9.79 -3.56
CA ASP A 91 -0.83 -10.60 -4.33
C ASP A 91 -1.88 -11.20 -3.40
N MET A 92 -2.90 -10.39 -3.11
CA MET A 92 -3.95 -10.76 -2.15
C MET A 92 -4.72 -11.99 -2.59
N LYS A 93 -5.03 -12.13 -3.88
CA LYS A 93 -5.79 -13.28 -4.38
C LYS A 93 -5.07 -14.60 -4.12
N ASN A 94 -3.77 -14.61 -4.45
CA ASN A 94 -2.94 -15.79 -4.23
C ASN A 94 -2.78 -16.10 -2.74
N SER A 95 -2.54 -15.07 -1.94
CA SER A 95 -2.40 -15.22 -0.49
C SER A 95 -3.68 -15.71 0.17
N ALA A 96 -4.84 -15.23 -0.27
CA ALA A 96 -6.12 -15.67 0.24
C ALA A 96 -6.37 -17.17 -0.07
N LYS A 97 -5.94 -17.63 -1.23
CA LYS A 97 -6.03 -19.06 -1.59
C LYS A 97 -5.05 -19.92 -0.82
N LYS A 98 -3.84 -19.42 -0.64
CA LYS A 98 -2.76 -20.13 0.05
C LYS A 98 -3.01 -20.25 1.55
N TYR A 99 -3.63 -19.22 2.13
CA TYR A 99 -3.91 -19.14 3.56
C TYR A 99 -5.42 -18.95 3.81
N PRO A 100 -6.26 -19.96 3.52
CA PRO A 100 -7.71 -19.76 3.53
C PRO A 100 -8.32 -19.50 4.91
N LYS A 101 -7.59 -19.80 5.98
CA LYS A 101 -8.06 -19.57 7.35
C LYS A 101 -7.70 -18.20 7.87
N VAL A 102 -6.86 -17.45 7.15
CA VAL A 102 -6.43 -16.12 7.56
C VAL A 102 -7.35 -15.08 6.91
N VAL A 103 -7.77 -14.09 7.69
CA VAL A 103 -8.60 -12.99 7.17
C VAL A 103 -7.76 -12.14 6.24
N ALA A 104 -8.24 -11.94 5.02
CA ALA A 104 -7.60 -11.13 4.01
C ALA A 104 -8.50 -9.94 3.66
N ASP A 105 -8.00 -8.72 3.87
CA ASP A 105 -8.74 -7.49 3.60
C ASP A 105 -8.12 -6.73 2.46
N HIS A 106 -8.96 -6.05 1.67
CA HIS A 106 -8.49 -5.02 0.77
C HIS A 106 -7.85 -3.89 1.59
N THR A 107 -6.94 -3.16 0.98
CA THR A 107 -6.20 -2.12 1.68
C THR A 107 -6.35 -0.77 0.96
N THR A 108 -5.88 0.27 1.62
CA THR A 108 -5.83 1.62 1.09
C THR A 108 -4.37 2.04 0.89
N ILE A 109 -4.15 3.09 0.12
CA ILE A 109 -2.81 3.67 -0.05
C ILE A 109 -2.25 4.13 1.30
N ASP A 110 -3.10 4.70 2.17
CA ASP A 110 -2.71 5.10 3.53
C ASP A 110 -2.16 3.93 4.34
N GLU A 111 -2.85 2.80 4.31
CA GLU A 111 -2.43 1.62 5.06
C GLU A 111 -1.14 1.02 4.48
N ILE A 112 -1.01 0.97 3.16
CA ILE A 112 0.22 0.50 2.50
C ILE A 112 1.40 1.35 2.95
N MET A 113 1.26 2.67 2.91
CA MET A 113 2.32 3.59 3.33
C MET A 113 2.65 3.42 4.81
N LEU A 114 1.63 3.29 5.65
CA LEU A 114 1.82 3.09 7.10
C LEU A 114 2.65 1.83 7.38
N LEU A 115 2.34 0.73 6.68
CA LEU A 115 3.04 -0.54 6.87
C LEU A 115 4.49 -0.46 6.38
N PHE A 116 4.77 0.28 5.31
CA PHE A 116 6.14 0.49 4.86
C PHE A 116 6.95 1.37 5.82
N VAL A 117 6.33 2.40 6.39
CA VAL A 117 7.04 3.36 7.23
C VAL A 117 7.19 2.86 8.66
N LYS A 118 6.13 2.28 9.22
CA LYS A 118 6.07 1.84 10.62
C LYS A 118 6.18 0.34 10.81
N GLY A 119 6.10 -0.41 9.73
CA GLY A 119 6.20 -1.87 9.80
C GLY A 119 7.62 -2.37 9.75
N GLU A 120 7.75 -3.68 9.84
CA GLU A 120 9.01 -4.40 9.71
C GLU A 120 9.00 -5.18 8.40
N MET A 121 10.19 -5.40 7.83
CA MET A 121 10.37 -6.24 6.64
C MET A 121 11.05 -7.54 7.03
N VAL A 122 10.73 -8.57 6.28
CA VAL A 122 11.32 -9.90 6.51
C VAL A 122 12.65 -10.03 5.77
#